data_971b7b5df14db8d6318265d383ce840b
#
_entry.id   971b7b5df14db8d6318265d383ce840b
#
_cell.length_a   1.000
_cell.length_b   1.000
_cell.length_c   1.000
_cell.angle_alpha   90.00
_cell.angle_beta   90.00
_cell.angle_gamma   90.00
#
_symmetry.space_group_name_H-M   'P 1'
#
loop_
_entity.id
_entity.type
_entity.pdbx_description
1 polymer ?
#
loop_
_entity_poly.entity_id
_entity_poly.type
_entity_poly.pdbx_seq_one_letter_code
_entity_poly.pdbx_strand_id
1 'polypeptide(L)'
;MWKVNTLRIGVTLFLLLSGTIVHAQSRAPGDGGMISLQQALARTMARNPELVAFGHQFQAQDGRVLQAGLAPNPELSVMVENALGTGEFSGTDNAETTVSIAWVLERSVRQRRVDTARAGVSLLAVEADIMRLDAAAETARLFFLYLAREAEKVSATEAVQLAEETVQAVQKRVRAG
;
A
#
# COMPACT_ATOMS: atom_id res chain seq x y z
N MET A 1 -26.71 -35.07 -58.49
CA MET A 1 -27.63 -35.79 -57.59
C MET A 1 -27.06 -35.62 -56.17
N TRP A 2 -27.42 -34.52 -55.54
CA TRP A 2 -26.87 -34.13 -54.21
C TRP A 2 -27.97 -34.28 -53.16
N LYS A 3 -27.77 -35.16 -52.18
CA LYS A 3 -28.71 -35.37 -51.08
C LYS A 3 -28.47 -34.32 -50.00
N VAL A 4 -29.47 -33.50 -49.75
CA VAL A 4 -29.51 -32.55 -48.64
C VAL A 4 -29.96 -33.32 -47.36
N ASN A 5 -29.05 -33.37 -46.38
CA ASN A 5 -29.37 -33.90 -45.04
C ASN A 5 -29.89 -32.76 -44.17
N THR A 6 -31.17 -32.82 -43.85
CA THR A 6 -31.80 -31.89 -42.90
C THR A 6 -31.44 -32.31 -41.47
N LEU A 7 -30.62 -31.51 -40.79
CA LEU A 7 -30.28 -31.64 -39.40
C LEU A 7 -31.38 -30.99 -38.55
N ARG A 8 -32.15 -31.83 -37.82
CA ARG A 8 -33.16 -31.38 -36.88
C ARG A 8 -32.44 -30.91 -35.61
N ILE A 9 -32.45 -29.60 -35.33
CA ILE A 9 -31.98 -29.02 -34.08
C ILE A 9 -33.11 -29.12 -33.05
N GLY A 10 -32.96 -30.04 -32.09
CA GLY A 10 -33.83 -30.13 -30.93
C GLY A 10 -33.40 -29.02 -29.93
N VAL A 11 -34.29 -28.05 -29.76
CA VAL A 11 -34.12 -27.03 -28.70
C VAL A 11 -34.54 -27.64 -27.38
N THR A 12 -33.55 -28.04 -26.58
CA THR A 12 -33.80 -28.46 -25.18
C THR A 12 -33.74 -27.16 -24.32
N LEU A 13 -34.92 -26.76 -23.85
CA LEU A 13 -35.09 -25.63 -22.92
C LEU A 13 -34.57 -26.06 -21.55
N PHE A 14 -33.33 -25.62 -21.21
CA PHE A 14 -32.71 -25.82 -19.91
C PHE A 14 -33.18 -24.70 -18.96
N LEU A 15 -34.13 -24.97 -18.10
CA LEU A 15 -34.62 -24.06 -17.09
C LEU A 15 -33.53 -23.94 -16.00
N LEU A 16 -32.66 -22.91 -16.10
CA LEU A 16 -31.71 -22.54 -15.07
C LEU A 16 -32.49 -21.94 -13.89
N LEU A 17 -32.71 -22.75 -12.87
CA LEU A 17 -33.17 -22.31 -11.56
C LEU A 17 -32.00 -21.53 -10.92
N SER A 18 -31.95 -20.21 -11.12
CA SER A 18 -30.99 -19.33 -10.48
C SER A 18 -31.30 -19.21 -8.98
N GLY A 19 -30.77 -20.17 -8.20
CA GLY A 19 -30.75 -20.05 -6.75
C GLY A 19 -29.88 -18.84 -6.38
N THR A 20 -30.50 -17.72 -6.02
CA THR A 20 -29.84 -16.61 -5.34
C THR A 20 -29.35 -17.12 -3.99
N ILE A 21 -28.05 -17.45 -3.92
CA ILE A 21 -27.36 -17.65 -2.65
C ILE A 21 -27.34 -16.29 -1.98
N VAL A 22 -28.30 -16.03 -1.10
CA VAL A 22 -28.23 -14.94 -0.16
C VAL A 22 -27.02 -15.22 0.74
N HIS A 23 -25.88 -14.63 0.42
CA HIS A 23 -24.78 -14.56 1.37
C HIS A 23 -25.29 -13.72 2.54
N ALA A 24 -25.72 -14.41 3.60
CA ALA A 24 -25.85 -13.78 4.90
C ALA A 24 -24.45 -13.23 5.24
N GLN A 25 -24.24 -11.96 4.95
CA GLN A 25 -23.13 -11.23 5.51
C GLN A 25 -23.32 -11.33 7.02
N SER A 26 -22.53 -12.19 7.65
CA SER A 26 -22.36 -12.18 9.09
C SER A 26 -21.93 -10.77 9.45
N ARG A 27 -22.92 -9.95 9.80
CA ARG A 27 -22.70 -8.66 10.41
C ARG A 27 -21.90 -8.96 11.66
N ALA A 28 -20.63 -8.62 11.66
CA ALA A 28 -19.81 -8.67 12.86
C ALA A 28 -20.65 -8.08 14.00
N PRO A 29 -20.72 -8.74 15.19
CA PRO A 29 -21.56 -8.28 16.27
C PRO A 29 -21.26 -6.80 16.50
N GLY A 30 -22.32 -6.00 16.41
CA GLY A 30 -22.27 -4.53 16.56
C GLY A 30 -21.62 -4.19 17.89
N ASP A 31 -20.66 -3.36 17.80
CA ASP A 31 -19.59 -2.97 18.69
C ASP A 31 -20.11 -2.19 19.91
N GLY A 32 -20.77 -2.85 20.84
CA GLY A 32 -20.92 -2.40 22.22
C GLY A 32 -20.04 -3.18 23.21
N GLY A 33 -19.24 -4.13 22.73
CA GLY A 33 -18.38 -4.97 23.55
C GLY A 33 -16.94 -4.51 23.58
N MET A 34 -16.27 -4.75 24.71
CA MET A 34 -14.83 -4.48 24.86
C MET A 34 -14.04 -5.14 23.74
N ILE A 35 -13.26 -4.37 23.01
CA ILE A 35 -12.36 -4.89 21.97
C ILE A 35 -11.26 -5.71 22.64
N SER A 36 -10.96 -6.91 22.12
CA SER A 36 -9.81 -7.69 22.58
C SER A 36 -8.51 -7.15 21.97
N LEU A 37 -7.38 -7.45 22.65
CA LEU A 37 -6.05 -7.10 22.11
C LEU A 37 -5.85 -7.68 20.70
N GLN A 38 -6.27 -8.92 20.49
CA GLN A 38 -6.15 -9.58 19.18
C GLN A 38 -6.96 -8.83 18.10
N GLN A 39 -8.17 -8.38 18.43
CA GLN A 39 -8.98 -7.57 17.52
C GLN A 39 -8.36 -6.20 17.25
N ALA A 40 -7.79 -5.56 18.27
CA ALA A 40 -7.08 -4.29 18.11
C ALA A 40 -5.88 -4.44 17.17
N LEU A 41 -5.04 -5.46 17.40
CA LEU A 41 -3.90 -5.77 16.54
C LEU A 41 -4.33 -6.06 15.09
N ALA A 42 -5.36 -6.89 14.90
CA ALA A 42 -5.86 -7.18 13.56
C ALA A 42 -6.36 -5.93 12.83
N ARG A 43 -7.05 -5.03 13.54
CA ARG A 43 -7.51 -3.75 12.97
C ARG A 43 -6.33 -2.82 12.62
N THR A 44 -5.30 -2.76 13.47
CA THR A 44 -4.09 -1.99 13.19
C THR A 44 -3.38 -2.50 11.95
N MET A 45 -3.16 -3.82 11.85
CA MET A 45 -2.51 -4.40 10.68
C MET A 45 -3.29 -4.16 9.37
N ALA A 46 -4.62 -4.12 9.44
CA ALA A 46 -5.48 -3.94 8.28
C ALA A 46 -5.70 -2.47 7.88
N ARG A 47 -5.61 -1.52 8.81
CA ARG A 47 -6.09 -0.15 8.60
C ARG A 47 -5.12 0.95 9.00
N ASN A 48 -3.93 0.62 9.52
CA ASN A 48 -2.94 1.64 9.86
C ASN A 48 -2.51 2.38 8.59
N PRO A 49 -2.71 3.70 8.51
CA PRO A 49 -2.37 4.48 7.31
C PRO A 49 -0.89 4.43 6.94
N GLU A 50 0.00 4.32 7.93
CA GLU A 50 1.45 4.23 7.70
C GLU A 50 1.82 2.91 7.03
N LEU A 51 1.21 1.78 7.46
CA LEU A 51 1.42 0.49 6.82
C LEU A 51 0.87 0.46 5.39
N VAL A 52 -0.27 1.11 5.15
CA VAL A 52 -0.84 1.24 3.80
C VAL A 52 0.06 2.11 2.92
N ALA A 53 0.51 3.27 3.44
CA ALA A 53 1.41 4.18 2.72
C ALA A 53 2.75 3.51 2.39
N PHE A 54 3.27 2.68 3.29
CA PHE A 54 4.50 1.93 3.07
C PHE A 54 4.38 0.95 1.89
N GLY A 55 3.18 0.42 1.64
CA GLY A 55 2.90 -0.41 0.46
C GLY A 55 3.22 0.30 -0.87
N HIS A 56 3.05 1.62 -0.95
CA HIS A 56 3.40 2.40 -2.15
C HIS A 56 4.91 2.52 -2.37
N GLN A 57 5.72 2.36 -1.32
CA GLN A 57 7.19 2.36 -1.45
C GLN A 57 7.68 1.13 -2.21
N PHE A 58 7.01 -0.03 -2.05
CA PHE A 58 7.31 -1.21 -2.87
C PHE A 58 7.04 -0.94 -4.35
N GLN A 59 5.90 -0.34 -4.68
CA GLN A 59 5.58 0.02 -6.07
C GLN A 59 6.60 1.01 -6.65
N ALA A 60 7.04 1.99 -5.87
CA ALA A 60 8.09 2.92 -6.27
C ALA A 60 9.44 2.22 -6.49
N GLN A 61 9.79 1.25 -5.63
CA GLN A 61 11.02 0.49 -5.77
C GLN A 61 10.97 -0.44 -6.98
N ASP A 62 9.84 -1.07 -7.27
CA ASP A 62 9.65 -1.86 -8.49
C ASP A 62 9.84 -0.99 -9.74
N GLY A 63 9.32 0.24 -9.71
CA GLY A 63 9.58 1.23 -10.76
C GLY A 63 11.08 1.54 -10.93
N ARG A 64 11.85 1.64 -9.83
CA ARG A 64 13.31 1.83 -9.88
C ARG A 64 14.02 0.62 -10.47
N VAL A 65 13.57 -0.60 -10.16
CA VAL A 65 14.12 -1.83 -10.77
C VAL A 65 13.89 -1.83 -12.28
N LEU A 66 12.67 -1.46 -12.70
CA LEU A 66 12.37 -1.33 -14.12
C LEU A 66 13.25 -0.28 -14.78
N GLN A 67 13.35 0.91 -14.19
CA GLN A 67 14.18 2.01 -14.71
C GLN A 67 15.67 1.62 -14.79
N ALA A 68 16.20 0.93 -13.77
CA ALA A 68 17.58 0.44 -13.78
C ALA A 68 17.86 -0.53 -14.93
N GLY A 69 16.83 -1.23 -15.40
CA GLY A 69 16.91 -2.16 -16.54
C GLY A 69 16.85 -1.51 -17.92
N LEU A 70 16.51 -0.22 -18.01
CA LEU A 70 16.43 0.46 -19.29
C LEU A 70 17.84 0.70 -19.88
N ALA A 71 17.94 0.54 -21.19
CA ALA A 71 19.13 0.96 -21.92
C ALA A 71 19.11 2.47 -22.11
N PRO A 72 20.30 3.12 -22.17
CA PRO A 72 20.37 4.52 -22.60
C PRO A 72 19.78 4.70 -23.99
N ASN A 73 19.12 5.83 -24.21
CA ASN A 73 18.60 6.18 -25.51
C ASN A 73 19.75 6.38 -26.53
N PRO A 74 19.59 5.99 -27.78
CA PRO A 74 20.53 6.37 -28.82
C PRO A 74 20.48 7.88 -29.04
N GLU A 75 21.65 8.47 -29.27
CA GLU A 75 21.81 9.89 -29.63
C GLU A 75 21.99 10.00 -31.12
N LEU A 76 21.13 10.78 -31.79
CA LEU A 76 21.27 11.16 -33.17
C LEU A 76 21.84 12.58 -33.19
N SER A 77 22.99 12.78 -33.84
CA SER A 77 23.55 14.09 -34.05
C SER A 77 23.71 14.39 -35.54
N VAL A 78 23.46 15.64 -35.89
CA VAL A 78 23.67 16.16 -37.22
C VAL A 78 24.59 17.39 -37.07
N MET A 79 25.73 17.36 -37.74
CA MET A 79 26.74 18.40 -37.74
C MET A 79 26.88 18.91 -39.17
N VAL A 80 26.89 20.22 -39.32
CA VAL A 80 27.16 20.87 -40.61
C VAL A 80 28.41 21.76 -40.40
N GLU A 81 29.43 21.47 -41.16
CA GLU A 81 30.71 22.17 -41.11
C GLU A 81 30.98 22.85 -42.45
N ASN A 82 31.90 23.83 -42.48
CA ASN A 82 32.33 24.56 -43.64
C ASN A 82 31.21 25.22 -44.45
N ALA A 83 30.12 25.61 -43.78
CA ALA A 83 29.00 26.33 -44.38
C ALA A 83 28.97 27.80 -43.96
N LEU A 84 28.67 28.70 -44.90
CA LEU A 84 28.50 30.16 -44.67
C LEU A 84 29.70 30.86 -44.06
N GLY A 85 30.93 30.32 -44.29
CA GLY A 85 32.17 30.90 -43.87
C GLY A 85 32.70 32.02 -44.82
N THR A 86 33.96 32.39 -44.66
CA THR A 86 34.64 33.37 -45.53
C THR A 86 35.83 32.73 -46.29
N GLY A 87 36.22 33.30 -47.40
CA GLY A 87 37.32 32.74 -48.24
C GLY A 87 36.89 31.47 -48.96
N GLU A 88 37.68 30.41 -48.84
CA GLU A 88 37.42 29.12 -49.49
C GLU A 88 36.14 28.42 -48.96
N PHE A 89 35.67 28.83 -47.79
CA PHE A 89 34.44 28.31 -47.18
C PHE A 89 33.22 29.24 -47.36
N SER A 90 33.31 30.13 -48.32
CA SER A 90 32.19 31.04 -48.63
C SER A 90 31.04 30.27 -49.33
N GLY A 91 29.84 30.48 -48.91
CA GLY A 91 28.66 29.78 -49.46
C GLY A 91 28.48 28.35 -48.91
N THR A 92 27.97 27.43 -49.75
CA THR A 92 27.67 26.04 -49.40
C THR A 92 28.45 25.01 -50.23
N ASP A 93 29.36 25.46 -51.09
CA ASP A 93 30.05 24.57 -52.06
C ASP A 93 31.04 23.59 -51.35
N ASN A 94 31.54 23.95 -50.20
CA ASN A 94 32.42 23.12 -49.36
C ASN A 94 31.74 22.65 -48.08
N ALA A 95 30.41 22.78 -48.00
CA ALA A 95 29.65 22.34 -46.83
C ALA A 95 29.68 20.84 -46.68
N GLU A 96 30.05 20.37 -45.47
CA GLU A 96 30.06 18.99 -45.09
C GLU A 96 28.92 18.75 -44.08
N THR A 97 28.10 17.71 -44.29
CA THR A 97 27.06 17.33 -43.36
C THR A 97 27.32 15.92 -42.86
N THR A 98 27.60 15.81 -41.55
CA THR A 98 27.80 14.53 -40.86
C THR A 98 26.57 14.18 -40.07
N VAL A 99 26.02 13.02 -40.32
CA VAL A 99 24.93 12.40 -39.51
C VAL A 99 25.51 11.22 -38.74
N SER A 100 25.42 11.25 -37.42
CA SER A 100 25.94 10.17 -36.58
C SER A 100 24.91 9.67 -35.59
N ILE A 101 24.94 8.37 -35.31
CA ILE A 101 24.17 7.71 -34.25
C ILE A 101 25.17 7.12 -33.24
N ALA A 102 25.07 7.54 -32.00
CA ALA A 102 25.80 6.98 -30.89
C ALA A 102 24.88 6.13 -30.01
N TRP A 103 25.27 4.92 -29.71
CA TRP A 103 24.53 4.06 -28.81
C TRP A 103 25.47 3.39 -27.82
N VAL A 104 25.19 3.59 -26.51
CA VAL A 104 26.01 3.01 -25.44
C VAL A 104 25.50 1.60 -25.10
N LEU A 105 26.35 0.61 -25.27
CA LEU A 105 26.05 -0.80 -24.95
C LEU A 105 26.59 -1.13 -23.56
N GLU A 106 25.73 -1.00 -22.53
CA GLU A 106 26.09 -1.18 -21.12
C GLU A 106 25.58 -2.48 -20.50
N ARG A 107 25.71 -3.63 -21.17
CA ARG A 107 25.07 -4.87 -20.74
C ARG A 107 25.45 -5.27 -19.29
N SER A 108 26.72 -5.28 -18.92
CA SER A 108 27.18 -5.65 -17.58
C SER A 108 26.88 -4.58 -16.52
N VAL A 109 27.00 -3.31 -16.87
CA VAL A 109 26.72 -2.19 -15.98
C VAL A 109 25.21 -2.16 -15.67
N ARG A 110 24.38 -2.33 -16.69
CA ARG A 110 22.92 -2.42 -16.54
C ARG A 110 22.52 -3.55 -15.60
N GLN A 111 23.10 -4.74 -15.75
CA GLN A 111 22.79 -5.85 -14.86
C GLN A 111 23.12 -5.51 -13.40
N ARG A 112 24.27 -4.89 -13.13
CA ARG A 112 24.64 -4.47 -11.76
C ARG A 112 23.69 -3.41 -11.19
N ARG A 113 23.20 -2.47 -12.01
CA ARG A 113 22.17 -1.50 -11.60
C ARG A 113 20.87 -2.20 -11.19
N VAL A 114 20.42 -3.17 -11.97
CA VAL A 114 19.23 -3.98 -11.66
C VAL A 114 19.44 -4.76 -10.37
N ASP A 115 20.59 -5.40 -10.19
CA ASP A 115 20.88 -6.18 -8.97
C ASP A 115 20.92 -5.30 -7.73
N THR A 116 21.50 -4.10 -7.82
CA THR A 116 21.46 -3.09 -6.74
C THR A 116 20.04 -2.65 -6.43
N ALA A 117 19.23 -2.37 -7.46
CA ALA A 117 17.83 -1.96 -7.26
C ALA A 117 16.99 -3.09 -6.63
N ARG A 118 17.24 -4.35 -6.99
CA ARG A 118 16.60 -5.53 -6.37
C ARG A 118 17.02 -5.73 -4.92
N ALA A 119 18.28 -5.49 -4.59
CA ALA A 119 18.73 -5.51 -3.19
C ALA A 119 17.97 -4.48 -2.34
N GLY A 120 17.61 -3.32 -2.93
CA GLY A 120 16.73 -2.33 -2.30
C GLY A 120 15.33 -2.86 -1.98
N VAL A 121 14.77 -3.75 -2.83
CA VAL A 121 13.48 -4.41 -2.52
C VAL A 121 13.61 -5.29 -1.27
N SER A 122 14.71 -6.03 -1.15
CA SER A 122 14.94 -6.88 0.01
C SER A 122 15.10 -6.08 1.31
N LEU A 123 15.81 -4.96 1.24
CA LEU A 123 15.93 -4.03 2.38
C LEU A 123 14.56 -3.48 2.79
N LEU A 124 13.78 -3.04 1.82
CA LEU A 124 12.43 -2.50 2.07
C LEU A 124 11.50 -3.55 2.71
N ALA A 125 11.67 -4.84 2.39
CA ALA A 125 10.90 -5.90 3.03
C ALA A 125 11.19 -6.00 4.53
N VAL A 126 12.47 -5.89 4.92
CA VAL A 126 12.87 -5.88 6.34
C VAL A 126 12.34 -4.64 7.06
N GLU A 127 12.40 -3.48 6.42
CA GLU A 127 11.85 -2.23 6.96
C GLU A 127 10.33 -2.33 7.17
N ALA A 128 9.61 -2.99 6.25
CA ALA A 128 8.18 -3.25 6.40
C ALA A 128 7.87 -4.14 7.61
N ASP A 129 8.69 -5.14 7.87
CA ASP A 129 8.50 -6.02 9.02
C ASP A 129 8.78 -5.29 10.34
N ILE A 130 9.81 -4.44 10.39
CA ILE A 130 10.08 -3.56 11.54
C ILE A 130 8.87 -2.66 11.80
N MET A 131 8.36 -1.98 10.78
CA MET A 131 7.20 -1.09 10.91
C MET A 131 5.94 -1.82 11.40
N ARG A 132 5.72 -3.06 10.96
CA ARG A 132 4.62 -3.90 11.46
C ARG A 132 4.78 -4.24 12.93
N LEU A 133 5.99 -4.58 13.36
CA LEU A 133 6.29 -4.88 14.76
C LEU A 133 6.11 -3.64 15.63
N ASP A 134 6.57 -2.48 15.21
CA ASP A 134 6.41 -1.23 15.93
C ASP A 134 4.92 -0.86 16.07
N ALA A 135 4.15 -0.98 14.99
CA ALA A 135 2.70 -0.75 15.03
C ALA A 135 1.99 -1.72 15.98
N ALA A 136 2.42 -2.99 16.01
CA ALA A 136 1.88 -3.99 16.93
C ALA A 136 2.22 -3.66 18.39
N ALA A 137 3.48 -3.31 18.66
CA ALA A 137 3.94 -2.97 20.00
C ALA A 137 3.21 -1.72 20.54
N GLU A 138 3.08 -0.68 19.72
CA GLU A 138 2.35 0.53 20.11
C GLU A 138 0.87 0.26 20.34
N THR A 139 0.24 -0.56 19.51
CA THR A 139 -1.16 -0.99 19.71
C THR A 139 -1.33 -1.72 21.04
N ALA A 140 -0.43 -2.64 21.35
CA ALA A 140 -0.46 -3.37 22.63
C ALA A 140 -0.26 -2.41 23.82
N ARG A 141 0.70 -1.50 23.73
CA ARG A 141 0.96 -0.49 24.76
C ARG A 141 -0.28 0.37 25.04
N LEU A 142 -0.90 0.88 24.00
CA LEU A 142 -2.10 1.71 24.10
C LEU A 142 -3.29 0.91 24.64
N PHE A 143 -3.43 -0.35 24.24
CA PHE A 143 -4.47 -1.23 24.75
C PHE A 143 -4.37 -1.43 26.27
N PHE A 144 -3.16 -1.74 26.78
CA PHE A 144 -2.96 -1.89 28.23
C PHE A 144 -3.11 -0.57 28.97
N LEU A 145 -2.68 0.53 28.39
CA LEU A 145 -2.91 1.86 28.97
C LEU A 145 -4.42 2.15 29.09
N TYR A 146 -5.20 1.83 28.07
CA TYR A 146 -6.65 1.97 28.12
C TYR A 146 -7.27 1.14 29.25
N LEU A 147 -6.87 -0.12 29.40
CA LEU A 147 -7.37 -0.97 30.49
C LEU A 147 -7.01 -0.41 31.88
N ALA A 148 -5.78 0.11 32.05
CA ALA A 148 -5.38 0.74 33.28
C ALA A 148 -6.24 1.96 33.61
N ARG A 149 -6.54 2.80 32.61
CA ARG A 149 -7.41 3.98 32.78
C ARG A 149 -8.87 3.60 33.09
N GLU A 150 -9.39 2.53 32.52
CA GLU A 150 -10.72 2.02 32.89
C GLU A 150 -10.75 1.52 34.35
N ALA A 151 -9.72 0.82 34.80
CA ALA A 151 -9.61 0.39 36.19
C ALA A 151 -9.52 1.59 37.16
N GLU A 152 -8.71 2.60 36.83
CA GLU A 152 -8.62 3.84 37.65
C GLU A 152 -9.98 4.54 37.71
N LYS A 153 -10.72 4.62 36.60
CA LYS A 153 -12.06 5.22 36.57
C LYS A 153 -13.03 4.48 37.50
N VAL A 154 -13.02 3.14 37.45
CA VAL A 154 -13.87 2.32 38.34
C VAL A 154 -13.54 2.63 39.80
N SER A 155 -12.25 2.57 40.21
CA SER A 155 -11.80 2.86 41.57
C SER A 155 -12.17 4.29 42.02
N ALA A 156 -12.02 5.27 41.14
CA ALA A 156 -12.42 6.65 41.43
C ALA A 156 -13.94 6.78 41.63
N THR A 157 -14.74 6.08 40.85
CA THR A 157 -16.20 6.07 41.01
C THR A 157 -16.62 5.46 42.34
N GLU A 158 -16.01 4.33 42.72
CA GLU A 158 -16.25 3.67 43.99
C GLU A 158 -15.85 4.57 45.19
N ALA A 159 -14.74 5.28 45.08
CA ALA A 159 -14.30 6.23 46.11
C ALA A 159 -15.29 7.40 46.27
N VAL A 160 -15.83 7.93 45.20
CA VAL A 160 -16.87 8.97 45.26
C VAL A 160 -18.13 8.43 45.94
N GLN A 161 -18.59 7.25 45.55
CA GLN A 161 -19.76 6.64 46.17
C GLN A 161 -19.57 6.42 47.69
N LEU A 162 -18.42 5.91 48.11
CA LEU A 162 -18.10 5.71 49.53
C LEU A 162 -18.07 7.04 50.29
N ALA A 163 -17.52 8.10 49.70
CA ALA A 163 -17.52 9.44 50.29
C ALA A 163 -18.94 9.97 50.45
N GLU A 164 -19.81 9.82 49.49
CA GLU A 164 -21.20 10.22 49.55
C GLU A 164 -21.98 9.47 50.64
N GLU A 165 -21.80 8.15 50.70
CA GLU A 165 -22.40 7.32 51.76
C GLU A 165 -21.93 7.77 53.15
N THR A 166 -20.65 8.10 53.32
CA THR A 166 -20.07 8.59 54.57
C THR A 166 -20.70 9.93 54.98
N VAL A 167 -20.82 10.86 54.01
CA VAL A 167 -21.49 12.17 54.27
C VAL A 167 -22.95 11.97 54.69
N GLN A 168 -23.69 11.10 54.04
CA GLN A 168 -25.09 10.80 54.39
C GLN A 168 -25.18 10.19 55.82
N ALA A 169 -24.26 9.25 56.16
CA ALA A 169 -24.24 8.66 57.51
C ALA A 169 -23.96 9.70 58.62
N VAL A 170 -23.01 10.59 58.39
CA VAL A 170 -22.69 11.69 59.32
C VAL A 170 -23.90 12.65 59.43
N GLN A 171 -24.52 13.04 58.31
CA GLN A 171 -25.69 13.92 58.35
C GLN A 171 -26.88 13.30 59.11
N LYS A 172 -27.12 12.00 58.98
CA LYS A 172 -28.16 11.30 59.77
C LYS A 172 -27.84 11.33 61.24
N ARG A 173 -26.59 11.12 61.66
CA ARG A 173 -26.17 11.20 63.06
C ARG A 173 -26.37 12.61 63.63
N VAL A 174 -25.96 13.63 62.92
CA VAL A 174 -26.12 15.05 63.34
C VAL A 174 -27.57 15.46 63.48
N ARG A 175 -28.48 14.90 62.70
CA ARG A 175 -29.93 15.17 62.80
C ARG A 175 -30.59 14.39 63.93
N ALA A 176 -29.99 13.32 64.41
CA ALA A 176 -30.59 12.46 65.45
C ALA A 176 -30.14 12.77 66.87
N GLY A 177 -29.15 13.64 67.06
CA GLY A 177 -28.68 13.92 68.38
C GLY A 177 -27.89 15.01 68.68
#